data_2478d7076e1ff9ee050288cf15075781
#
_entry.id   2478d7076e1ff9ee050288cf15075781
#
_cell.length_a   1.000
_cell.length_b   1.000
_cell.length_c   1.000
_cell.angle_alpha   90.00
_cell.angle_beta   90.00
_cell.angle_gamma   90.00
#
_symmetry.space_group_name_H-M   'P 1'
#
loop_
_entity.id
_entity.type
_entity.pdbx_description
1 polymer ?
#
loop_
_entity_poly.entity_id
_entity_poly.type
_entity_poly.pdbx_seq_one_letter_code
_entity_poly.pdbx_strand_id
1 'polypeptide(L)'
;MDCQEQIYSEEYQDYLVEYTGDDELFKRWYGVDCYQRASEQFAVVYRQGKEVQFDILSGLLMVPKCYGLLSSQQVLEEMGVAAVQRQPALGLYGTGVIMGFVDTGIDYTHPAFMNEDGTSRIMSIWDQTIRDGENIPEGFAYGTEYRTEQINEALQAENPLEIVPSRDTNGHGTFMAGVACGSRSEEYSFAGVAPYASICVVKCKPAKQNLKSYYQIADSVECYSEGDIMLGIRYLWKMAVDRHIPLVLCIGMGTNMGGHQGGGVLGELIQYYGSFRGTFMVAAGGNEANVSRHYHGRSIAAGAVEEVELRVDQDRDGFTMELWSDAPELYSVGLISPSGEYSGRTTARQGEKRQINFLLEDTTVEIEYIIVAQENGDECIRFRFRHPAEGIWRIRVFSENNTTGSFHIWLPMREILPGNTYFLQSDPDTTICDPANNMGIITVAYYDSATDAVNIDSSRGYARNGFVKPDIAAPGVNILGPLPFYGTTLATTPVEREEQARYGYESGSSVGAALAAGAVCLLVEWGSVRGNDISMDTVTVKKYLIRGADRSGMEYPNRLWGNGQLNLFGVFDALRPK
;
A
#
# COMPACT_ATOMS: atom_id res chain seq x y z
N MET A 1 28.02 15.86 -3.58
CA MET A 1 27.21 14.92 -2.77
C MET A 1 27.13 13.65 -3.58
N ASP A 2 27.44 12.49 -2.99
CA ASP A 2 27.32 11.23 -3.71
C ASP A 2 25.84 10.82 -3.89
N CYS A 3 25.56 9.73 -4.60
CA CYS A 3 24.18 9.33 -4.88
C CYS A 3 23.44 8.90 -3.61
N GLN A 4 24.12 8.22 -2.69
CA GLN A 4 23.53 7.82 -1.41
C GLN A 4 23.17 9.04 -0.56
N GLU A 5 24.05 10.04 -0.49
CA GLU A 5 23.77 11.27 0.25
C GLU A 5 22.56 12.02 -0.35
N GLN A 6 22.42 12.04 -1.69
CA GLN A 6 21.26 12.68 -2.34
C GLN A 6 19.95 11.98 -2.01
N ILE A 7 19.93 10.65 -1.92
CA ILE A 7 18.74 9.84 -1.59
C ILE A 7 18.18 10.18 -0.20
N TYR A 8 19.06 10.42 0.77
CA TYR A 8 18.64 10.73 2.14
C TYR A 8 18.50 12.23 2.44
N SER A 9 18.99 13.10 1.55
CA SER A 9 19.04 14.54 1.81
C SER A 9 17.68 15.20 1.58
N GLU A 10 17.26 16.03 2.54
CA GLU A 10 16.07 16.89 2.41
C GLU A 10 16.27 18.06 1.42
N GLU A 11 17.51 18.29 0.96
CA GLU A 11 17.82 19.26 -0.10
C GLU A 11 17.55 18.71 -1.50
N TYR A 12 17.30 17.41 -1.62
CA TYR A 12 16.96 16.71 -2.85
C TYR A 12 15.55 16.16 -2.79
N GLN A 13 14.81 16.37 -3.86
CA GLN A 13 13.44 15.92 -4.04
C GLN A 13 13.41 14.69 -4.92
N ASP A 14 12.55 13.73 -4.57
CA ASP A 14 12.33 12.52 -5.33
C ASP A 14 11.27 12.76 -6.40
N TYR A 15 11.51 12.27 -7.62
CA TYR A 15 10.53 12.26 -8.70
C TYR A 15 10.51 10.89 -9.36
N LEU A 16 9.34 10.48 -9.80
CA LEU A 16 9.15 9.30 -10.64
C LEU A 16 9.20 9.72 -12.10
N VAL A 17 9.91 8.97 -12.93
CA VAL A 17 10.10 9.29 -14.35
C VAL A 17 10.08 8.04 -15.21
N GLU A 18 9.67 8.19 -16.47
CA GLU A 18 9.84 7.13 -17.47
C GLU A 18 11.32 6.93 -17.80
N TYR A 19 11.76 5.68 -17.80
CA TYR A 19 13.11 5.29 -18.19
C TYR A 19 13.16 4.88 -19.67
N THR A 20 14.12 5.44 -20.41
CA THR A 20 14.19 5.30 -21.87
C THR A 20 15.15 4.22 -22.37
N GLY A 21 15.77 3.46 -21.45
CA GLY A 21 16.69 2.36 -21.80
C GLY A 21 18.15 2.80 -22.08
N ASP A 22 18.44 4.10 -22.21
CA ASP A 22 19.79 4.65 -22.43
C ASP A 22 20.17 5.57 -21.26
N ASP A 23 21.10 5.12 -20.42
CA ASP A 23 21.53 5.81 -19.20
C ASP A 23 22.13 7.21 -19.48
N GLU A 24 22.92 7.37 -20.55
CA GLU A 24 23.57 8.64 -20.88
C GLU A 24 22.56 9.66 -21.41
N LEU A 25 21.62 9.20 -22.21
CA LEU A 25 20.51 10.02 -22.71
C LEU A 25 19.58 10.42 -21.57
N PHE A 26 19.27 9.46 -20.69
CA PHE A 26 18.42 9.64 -19.50
C PHE A 26 18.98 10.70 -18.55
N LYS A 27 20.24 10.56 -18.13
CA LYS A 27 20.92 11.56 -17.27
C LYS A 27 20.89 12.96 -17.87
N ARG A 28 21.13 13.06 -19.17
CA ARG A 28 21.13 14.33 -19.89
C ARG A 28 19.73 14.96 -19.98
N TRP A 29 18.69 14.16 -20.18
CA TRP A 29 17.31 14.66 -20.30
C TRP A 29 16.79 15.18 -18.97
N TYR A 30 17.00 14.42 -17.90
CA TYR A 30 16.52 14.80 -16.57
C TYR A 30 17.50 15.72 -15.82
N GLY A 31 18.73 15.87 -16.31
CA GLY A 31 19.77 16.70 -15.67
C GLY A 31 20.17 16.18 -14.31
N VAL A 32 20.25 14.86 -14.14
CA VAL A 32 20.55 14.16 -12.88
C VAL A 32 21.71 13.20 -13.05
N ASP A 33 22.57 13.13 -12.03
CA ASP A 33 23.64 12.14 -11.97
C ASP A 33 23.24 10.93 -11.10
N CYS A 34 22.33 11.14 -10.15
CA CYS A 34 21.79 10.11 -9.27
C CYS A 34 20.36 9.73 -9.65
N TYR A 35 20.12 8.45 -9.89
CA TYR A 35 18.81 7.86 -10.10
C TYR A 35 18.81 6.39 -9.75
N GLN A 36 17.63 5.82 -9.47
CA GLN A 36 17.43 4.41 -9.20
C GLN A 36 16.38 3.83 -10.13
N ARG A 37 16.72 2.79 -10.88
CA ARG A 37 15.76 2.10 -11.75
C ARG A 37 14.80 1.26 -10.91
N ALA A 38 13.52 1.54 -11.01
CA ALA A 38 12.46 0.75 -10.39
C ALA A 38 11.98 -0.40 -11.30
N SER A 39 12.05 -0.20 -12.63
CA SER A 39 11.73 -1.22 -13.64
C SER A 39 12.45 -0.90 -14.95
N GLU A 40 12.14 -1.67 -16.01
CA GLU A 40 12.57 -1.32 -17.39
C GLU A 40 11.88 -0.06 -17.94
N GLN A 41 10.81 0.40 -17.28
CA GLN A 41 9.99 1.53 -17.72
C GLN A 41 10.08 2.75 -16.80
N PHE A 42 10.44 2.57 -15.53
CA PHE A 42 10.42 3.64 -14.52
C PHE A 42 11.70 3.73 -13.70
N ALA A 43 12.03 4.95 -13.32
CA ALA A 43 13.14 5.26 -12.42
C ALA A 43 12.73 6.34 -11.40
N VAL A 44 13.39 6.33 -10.26
CA VAL A 44 13.36 7.41 -9.26
C VAL A 44 14.58 8.30 -9.50
N VAL A 45 14.38 9.60 -9.68
CA VAL A 45 15.44 10.60 -9.83
C VAL A 45 15.45 11.55 -8.63
N TYR A 46 16.63 12.03 -8.26
CA TYR A 46 16.84 12.90 -7.12
C TYR A 46 17.35 14.26 -7.61
N ARG A 47 16.54 15.31 -7.46
CA ARG A 47 16.86 16.66 -7.95
C ARG A 47 17.01 17.64 -6.80
N GLN A 48 18.06 18.45 -6.84
CA GLN A 48 18.28 19.49 -5.83
C GLN A 48 17.20 20.56 -5.89
N GLY A 49 16.59 20.87 -4.75
CA GLY A 49 15.56 21.89 -4.58
C GLY A 49 15.03 21.89 -3.15
N LYS A 50 14.52 23.03 -2.69
CA LYS A 50 13.96 23.15 -1.32
C LYS A 50 12.48 22.81 -1.24
N GLU A 51 11.78 22.88 -2.37
CA GLU A 51 10.34 22.60 -2.46
C GLU A 51 10.08 21.70 -3.66
N VAL A 52 9.17 20.74 -3.50
CA VAL A 52 8.72 19.91 -4.60
C VAL A 52 7.98 20.80 -5.60
N GLN A 53 8.51 20.91 -6.81
CA GLN A 53 7.94 21.69 -7.90
C GLN A 53 7.35 20.75 -8.94
N PHE A 54 6.06 20.88 -9.17
CA PHE A 54 5.40 20.26 -10.31
C PHE A 54 5.61 21.17 -11.52
N ASP A 55 6.51 20.79 -12.41
CA ASP A 55 6.75 21.53 -13.67
C ASP A 55 5.99 20.85 -14.81
N ILE A 56 4.84 21.44 -15.14
CA ILE A 56 3.96 20.95 -16.24
C ILE A 56 4.64 21.06 -17.61
N LEU A 57 5.60 21.98 -17.78
CA LEU A 57 6.29 22.16 -19.04
C LEU A 57 7.31 21.03 -19.31
N SER A 58 7.82 20.39 -18.28
CA SER A 58 8.67 19.20 -18.44
C SER A 58 7.92 17.90 -18.63
N GLY A 59 6.62 17.83 -18.26
CA GLY A 59 5.68 16.73 -18.56
C GLY A 59 6.09 15.31 -18.12
N LEU A 60 7.30 15.17 -17.58
CA LEU A 60 7.99 13.90 -17.40
C LEU A 60 8.28 13.58 -15.92
N LEU A 61 8.07 14.53 -15.01
CA LEU A 61 8.36 14.36 -13.59
C LEU A 61 7.06 14.17 -12.81
N MET A 62 6.86 13.00 -12.24
CA MET A 62 5.74 12.70 -11.34
C MET A 62 6.18 12.77 -9.90
N VAL A 63 5.42 13.48 -9.05
CA VAL A 63 5.67 13.54 -7.61
C VAL A 63 5.22 12.21 -6.99
N PRO A 64 6.10 11.51 -6.23
CA PRO A 64 5.71 10.28 -5.54
C PRO A 64 4.55 10.50 -4.57
N LYS A 65 3.66 9.54 -4.46
CA LYS A 65 2.57 9.54 -3.46
C LYS A 65 3.08 9.09 -2.10
N CYS A 66 2.37 9.42 -1.01
CA CYS A 66 2.62 8.92 0.33
C CYS A 66 1.65 7.79 0.68
N TYR A 67 2.16 6.74 1.31
CA TYR A 67 1.42 5.53 1.69
C TYR A 67 1.46 5.33 3.20
N GLY A 68 0.36 4.88 3.81
CA GLY A 68 0.21 4.55 5.24
C GLY A 68 -0.11 3.07 5.47
N LEU A 69 -0.13 2.65 6.73
CA LEU A 69 -0.28 1.26 7.18
C LEU A 69 -1.74 0.89 7.50
N LEU A 70 -2.08 -0.42 7.46
CA LEU A 70 -3.44 -0.94 7.65
C LEU A 70 -3.45 -2.26 8.46
N SER A 71 -4.05 -2.43 9.65
CA SER A 71 -3.85 -3.55 10.61
C SER A 71 -5.04 -4.50 10.99
N SER A 72 -4.85 -5.72 11.65
CA SER A 72 -5.74 -6.68 12.18
C SER A 72 -5.90 -8.05 12.66
N GLN A 73 -6.65 -9.03 12.98
CA GLN A 73 -6.59 -10.37 13.62
C GLN A 73 -7.61 -11.52 13.29
N GLN A 74 -7.21 -12.84 13.35
CA GLN A 74 -7.64 -14.25 13.56
C GLN A 74 -8.48 -14.98 12.47
N VAL A 75 -8.00 -16.18 11.81
CA VAL A 75 -8.90 -17.22 11.24
C VAL A 75 -8.32 -18.15 10.15
N LEU A 76 -7.62 -19.22 10.47
CA LEU A 76 -7.16 -20.22 9.50
C LEU A 76 -8.22 -21.29 9.12
N GLU A 77 -9.15 -21.59 10.02
CA GLU A 77 -10.18 -22.62 9.78
C GLU A 77 -11.21 -22.15 8.74
N GLU A 78 -11.69 -20.92 8.86
CA GLU A 78 -12.73 -20.36 7.98
C GLU A 78 -12.25 -20.14 6.55
N MET A 79 -10.97 -19.80 6.36
CA MET A 79 -10.37 -19.68 5.03
C MET A 79 -10.13 -21.02 4.33
N GLY A 80 -10.50 -22.15 4.94
CA GLY A 80 -10.23 -23.49 4.40
C GLY A 80 -8.74 -23.88 4.38
N VAL A 81 -7.86 -23.11 5.00
CA VAL A 81 -6.42 -23.35 5.06
C VAL A 81 -6.11 -24.61 5.85
N ALA A 82 -6.68 -24.76 7.04
CA ALA A 82 -6.47 -25.93 7.87
C ALA A 82 -6.93 -27.23 7.18
N ALA A 83 -7.99 -27.17 6.40
CA ALA A 83 -8.46 -28.32 5.60
C ALA A 83 -7.43 -28.71 4.52
N VAL A 84 -6.81 -27.73 3.86
CA VAL A 84 -5.76 -27.96 2.85
C VAL A 84 -4.48 -28.52 3.46
N GLN A 85 -4.06 -28.01 4.63
CA GLN A 85 -2.89 -28.49 5.35
C GLN A 85 -3.04 -29.93 5.87
N ARG A 86 -4.23 -30.26 6.39
CA ARG A 86 -4.54 -31.61 6.92
C ARG A 86 -4.81 -32.65 5.84
N GLN A 87 -5.07 -32.24 4.60
CA GLN A 87 -5.36 -33.18 3.52
C GLN A 87 -4.08 -33.87 3.04
N PRO A 88 -3.95 -35.21 3.18
CA PRO A 88 -2.68 -35.92 2.85
C PRO A 88 -2.24 -35.76 1.41
N ALA A 89 -3.17 -35.57 0.47
CA ALA A 89 -2.87 -35.35 -0.96
C ALA A 89 -2.37 -33.93 -1.27
N LEU A 90 -2.67 -32.97 -0.40
CA LEU A 90 -2.25 -31.58 -0.54
C LEU A 90 -1.06 -31.28 0.38
N GLY A 91 -1.26 -31.20 1.69
CA GLY A 91 -0.20 -30.98 2.69
C GLY A 91 0.67 -29.77 2.33
N LEU A 92 0.03 -28.61 2.12
CA LEU A 92 0.66 -27.38 1.66
C LEU A 92 0.95 -26.47 2.85
N TYR A 93 2.18 -25.95 2.92
CA TYR A 93 2.67 -25.10 4.02
C TYR A 93 3.50 -23.90 3.54
N GLY A 94 3.59 -23.67 2.22
CA GLY A 94 4.36 -22.59 1.59
C GLY A 94 5.80 -22.98 1.24
N THR A 95 6.14 -24.28 1.27
CA THR A 95 7.49 -24.77 0.96
C THR A 95 7.91 -24.40 -0.47
N GLY A 96 9.13 -23.83 -0.59
CA GLY A 96 9.71 -23.46 -1.89
C GLY A 96 9.14 -22.17 -2.50
N VAL A 97 8.47 -21.34 -1.70
CA VAL A 97 7.94 -20.03 -2.09
C VAL A 97 8.57 -18.93 -1.22
N ILE A 98 8.85 -17.77 -1.82
CA ILE A 98 9.25 -16.57 -1.09
C ILE A 98 8.01 -15.74 -0.78
N MET A 99 7.81 -15.40 0.51
CA MET A 99 6.91 -14.35 0.95
C MET A 99 7.69 -13.04 1.05
N GLY A 100 7.30 -12.06 0.25
CA GLY A 100 7.92 -10.72 0.20
C GLY A 100 7.05 -9.67 0.88
N PHE A 101 7.65 -8.81 1.69
CA PHE A 101 6.98 -7.69 2.36
C PHE A 101 7.72 -6.39 2.11
N VAL A 102 6.99 -5.34 1.73
CA VAL A 102 7.48 -3.96 1.68
C VAL A 102 6.71 -3.21 2.75
N ASP A 103 7.34 -2.99 3.93
CA ASP A 103 6.64 -2.57 5.14
C ASP A 103 7.57 -1.83 6.12
N THR A 104 7.23 -1.77 7.41
CA THR A 104 8.00 -1.12 8.49
C THR A 104 9.24 -1.88 8.93
N GLY A 105 9.44 -3.09 8.41
CA GLY A 105 10.53 -3.99 8.78
C GLY A 105 10.03 -5.32 9.34
N ILE A 106 10.89 -5.99 10.08
CA ILE A 106 10.60 -7.25 10.78
C ILE A 106 11.47 -7.36 12.02
N ASP A 107 10.90 -7.85 13.12
CA ASP A 107 11.70 -8.34 14.25
C ASP A 107 12.22 -9.74 13.94
N TYR A 108 13.42 -9.80 13.35
CA TYR A 108 14.04 -11.06 12.95
C TYR A 108 14.41 -11.97 14.13
N THR A 109 14.38 -11.41 15.36
CA THR A 109 14.70 -12.15 16.58
C THR A 109 13.50 -12.91 17.15
N HIS A 110 12.29 -12.63 16.63
CA HIS A 110 11.07 -13.28 17.08
C HIS A 110 11.02 -14.75 16.62
N PRO A 111 10.69 -15.72 17.49
CA PRO A 111 10.65 -17.16 17.17
C PRO A 111 9.73 -17.50 15.98
N ALA A 112 8.69 -16.72 15.75
CA ALA A 112 7.79 -16.88 14.61
C ALA A 112 8.51 -16.85 13.24
N PHE A 113 9.77 -16.41 13.18
CA PHE A 113 10.55 -16.35 11.94
C PHE A 113 11.74 -17.30 11.92
N MET A 114 11.74 -18.28 12.82
CA MET A 114 12.80 -19.28 12.95
C MET A 114 12.33 -20.67 12.53
N ASN A 115 13.28 -21.49 12.12
CA ASN A 115 13.12 -22.93 11.99
C ASN A 115 13.15 -23.60 13.37
N GLU A 116 12.77 -24.87 13.46
CA GLU A 116 12.82 -25.65 14.71
C GLU A 116 14.24 -25.78 15.29
N ASP A 117 15.28 -25.68 14.45
CA ASP A 117 16.67 -25.70 14.87
C ASP A 117 17.19 -24.32 15.34
N GLY A 118 16.34 -23.30 15.39
CA GLY A 118 16.66 -21.94 15.79
C GLY A 118 17.33 -21.08 14.72
N THR A 119 17.49 -21.58 13.50
CA THR A 119 17.97 -20.79 12.35
C THR A 119 16.84 -19.94 11.76
N SER A 120 17.20 -18.84 11.11
CA SER A 120 16.23 -17.92 10.50
C SER A 120 15.62 -18.47 9.22
N ARG A 121 14.30 -18.25 9.02
CA ARG A 121 13.62 -18.42 7.71
C ARG A 121 13.71 -17.16 6.84
N ILE A 122 14.25 -16.07 7.39
CA ILE A 122 14.44 -14.83 6.65
C ILE A 122 15.67 -14.97 5.76
N MET A 123 15.44 -14.87 4.45
CA MET A 123 16.50 -14.92 3.43
C MET A 123 17.23 -13.60 3.30
N SER A 124 16.51 -12.49 3.45
CA SER A 124 17.08 -11.15 3.40
C SER A 124 16.18 -10.10 4.05
N ILE A 125 16.84 -9.08 4.61
CA ILE A 125 16.23 -7.81 5.02
C ILE A 125 16.98 -6.71 4.28
N TRP A 126 16.27 -5.89 3.47
CA TRP A 126 16.80 -4.63 2.99
C TRP A 126 16.25 -3.50 3.84
N ASP A 127 17.07 -2.97 4.73
CA ASP A 127 16.72 -1.82 5.54
C ASP A 127 17.12 -0.52 4.83
N GLN A 128 16.14 0.19 4.30
CA GLN A 128 16.34 1.45 3.59
C GLN A 128 16.71 2.61 4.53
N THR A 129 16.64 2.42 5.85
CA THR A 129 16.94 3.47 6.85
C THR A 129 18.41 3.48 7.28
N ILE A 130 19.14 2.39 7.10
CA ILE A 130 20.53 2.22 7.56
C ILE A 130 21.50 2.71 6.47
N ARG A 131 22.45 3.56 6.86
CA ARG A 131 23.35 4.31 5.95
C ARG A 131 24.83 3.95 6.08
N ASP A 132 25.15 2.78 6.61
CA ASP A 132 26.55 2.37 6.86
C ASP A 132 27.35 2.06 5.60
N GLY A 133 26.71 1.87 4.46
CA GLY A 133 27.35 1.77 3.14
C GLY A 133 28.04 0.45 2.82
N GLU A 134 28.11 -0.49 3.75
CA GLU A 134 28.91 -1.71 3.54
C GLU A 134 28.19 -2.82 2.76
N ASN A 135 26.88 -2.96 2.88
CA ASN A 135 26.09 -4.03 2.25
C ASN A 135 24.91 -3.48 1.45
N ILE A 136 25.18 -2.54 0.55
CA ILE A 136 24.14 -2.03 -0.34
C ILE A 136 23.72 -3.15 -1.31
N PRO A 137 22.40 -3.41 -1.49
CA PRO A 137 21.97 -4.45 -2.43
C PRO A 137 22.43 -4.17 -3.86
N GLU A 138 22.78 -5.21 -4.59
CA GLU A 138 23.23 -5.09 -5.97
C GLU A 138 22.18 -4.46 -6.87
N GLY A 139 22.54 -3.37 -7.56
CA GLY A 139 21.67 -2.59 -8.44
C GLY A 139 20.85 -1.52 -7.73
N PHE A 140 21.18 -1.22 -6.47
CA PHE A 140 20.66 -0.10 -5.68
C PHE A 140 21.81 0.76 -5.16
N ALA A 141 21.51 1.95 -4.62
CA ALA A 141 22.54 2.89 -4.18
C ALA A 141 22.41 3.30 -2.70
N TYR A 142 21.52 2.66 -1.93
CA TYR A 142 21.25 3.04 -0.54
C TYR A 142 20.69 1.87 0.27
N GLY A 143 20.59 2.08 1.58
CA GLY A 143 20.14 1.07 2.52
C GLY A 143 21.19 -0.03 2.72
N THR A 144 20.91 -0.94 3.62
CA THR A 144 21.79 -2.06 3.94
C THR A 144 21.03 -3.38 3.83
N GLU A 145 21.60 -4.35 3.13
CA GLU A 145 21.07 -5.70 3.01
C GLU A 145 21.71 -6.62 4.05
N TYR A 146 20.87 -7.32 4.81
CA TYR A 146 21.28 -8.40 5.71
C TYR A 146 20.75 -9.73 5.18
N ARG A 147 21.62 -10.71 5.02
CA ARG A 147 21.29 -12.06 4.51
C ARG A 147 21.22 -13.08 5.63
N THR A 148 20.69 -14.26 5.31
CA THR A 148 20.47 -15.35 6.26
C THR A 148 21.71 -15.65 7.12
N GLU A 149 22.92 -15.59 6.55
CA GLU A 149 24.17 -15.87 7.26
C GLU A 149 24.39 -14.86 8.39
N GLN A 150 24.26 -13.56 8.11
CA GLN A 150 24.42 -12.49 9.09
C GLN A 150 23.30 -12.52 10.14
N ILE A 151 22.07 -12.82 9.70
CA ILE A 151 20.93 -12.96 10.61
C ILE A 151 21.16 -14.13 11.57
N ASN A 152 21.62 -15.27 11.08
CA ASN A 152 21.94 -16.42 11.92
C ASN A 152 23.11 -16.16 12.87
N GLU A 153 24.12 -15.41 12.44
CA GLU A 153 25.22 -14.97 13.32
C GLU A 153 24.67 -14.05 14.42
N ALA A 154 23.82 -13.09 14.08
CA ALA A 154 23.17 -12.21 15.03
C ALA A 154 22.32 -12.98 16.05
N LEU A 155 21.56 -13.98 15.60
CA LEU A 155 20.74 -14.81 16.48
C LEU A 155 21.56 -15.64 17.49
N GLN A 156 22.85 -15.84 17.27
CA GLN A 156 23.73 -16.53 18.21
C GLN A 156 24.51 -15.57 19.12
N ALA A 157 24.47 -14.27 18.84
CA ALA A 157 25.17 -13.25 19.61
C ALA A 157 24.40 -12.86 20.88
N GLU A 158 25.12 -12.44 21.92
CA GLU A 158 24.53 -11.88 23.14
C GLU A 158 23.72 -10.61 22.86
N ASN A 159 24.17 -9.79 21.90
CA ASN A 159 23.46 -8.61 21.40
C ASN A 159 23.29 -8.70 19.88
N PRO A 160 22.21 -9.27 19.38
CA PRO A 160 21.95 -9.41 17.94
C PRO A 160 22.00 -8.11 17.15
N LEU A 161 21.60 -7.00 17.77
CA LEU A 161 21.52 -5.69 17.13
C LEU A 161 22.88 -5.03 16.87
N GLU A 162 23.98 -5.56 17.43
CA GLU A 162 25.34 -5.15 17.06
C GLU A 162 25.77 -5.71 15.70
N ILE A 163 25.15 -6.81 15.25
CA ILE A 163 25.44 -7.47 13.97
C ILE A 163 24.39 -7.07 12.93
N VAL A 164 23.12 -7.15 13.28
CA VAL A 164 21.98 -6.75 12.43
C VAL A 164 21.14 -5.72 13.15
N PRO A 165 21.44 -4.41 13.00
CA PRO A 165 20.76 -3.32 13.72
C PRO A 165 19.36 -3.01 13.19
N SER A 166 18.90 -3.70 12.15
CA SER A 166 17.54 -3.51 11.60
C SER A 166 16.48 -3.92 12.62
N ARG A 167 15.53 -3.03 12.87
CA ARG A 167 14.42 -3.22 13.82
C ARG A 167 13.11 -2.76 13.21
N ASP A 168 12.04 -3.48 13.48
CA ASP A 168 10.69 -2.97 13.28
C ASP A 168 10.23 -2.22 14.54
N THR A 169 10.25 -0.90 14.49
CA THR A 169 9.87 -0.05 15.62
C THR A 169 8.37 0.28 15.64
N ASN A 170 7.66 0.03 14.55
CA ASN A 170 6.22 0.22 14.42
C ASN A 170 5.47 -1.06 14.79
N GLY A 171 5.93 -2.20 14.30
CA GLY A 171 5.36 -3.54 14.54
C GLY A 171 4.48 -4.07 13.42
N HIS A 172 4.04 -3.20 12.50
CA HIS A 172 3.13 -3.60 11.43
C HIS A 172 3.73 -4.66 10.51
N GLY A 173 4.97 -4.49 10.03
CA GLY A 173 5.62 -5.46 9.17
C GLY A 173 5.89 -6.80 9.86
N THR A 174 6.26 -6.79 11.13
CA THR A 174 6.42 -7.99 11.96
C THR A 174 5.11 -8.75 12.07
N PHE A 175 4.03 -8.03 12.37
CA PHE A 175 2.69 -8.62 12.48
C PHE A 175 2.23 -9.22 11.16
N MET A 176 2.36 -8.47 10.06
CA MET A 176 1.98 -8.90 8.71
C MET A 176 2.73 -10.18 8.29
N ALA A 177 4.06 -10.19 8.44
CA ALA A 177 4.88 -11.35 8.11
C ALA A 177 4.51 -12.57 8.97
N GLY A 178 4.26 -12.34 10.26
CA GLY A 178 3.85 -13.40 11.18
C GLY A 178 2.53 -14.04 10.78
N VAL A 179 1.50 -13.25 10.58
CA VAL A 179 0.17 -13.75 10.19
C VAL A 179 0.23 -14.48 8.85
N ALA A 180 0.95 -13.96 7.86
CA ALA A 180 1.09 -14.61 6.56
C ALA A 180 1.88 -15.92 6.63
N CYS A 181 3.00 -15.95 7.35
CA CYS A 181 3.94 -17.06 7.27
C CYS A 181 4.75 -17.34 8.56
N GLY A 182 4.26 -16.91 9.72
CA GLY A 182 4.92 -17.20 10.99
C GLY A 182 4.98 -18.69 11.31
N SER A 183 6.08 -19.14 11.93
CA SER A 183 6.26 -20.49 12.45
C SER A 183 5.23 -20.80 13.54
N ARG A 184 4.90 -22.07 13.70
CA ARG A 184 3.95 -22.49 14.71
C ARG A 184 4.53 -22.30 16.11
N SER A 185 3.72 -21.70 17.00
CA SER A 185 3.93 -21.70 18.45
C SER A 185 2.82 -22.49 19.12
N GLU A 186 3.19 -23.52 19.89
CA GLU A 186 2.21 -24.30 20.66
C GLU A 186 1.75 -23.55 21.91
N GLU A 187 2.66 -22.78 22.53
CA GLU A 187 2.38 -21.99 23.72
C GLU A 187 1.28 -20.95 23.48
N TYR A 188 1.34 -20.25 22.35
CA TYR A 188 0.37 -19.23 21.97
C TYR A 188 -0.76 -19.74 21.07
N SER A 189 -0.77 -21.05 20.74
CA SER A 189 -1.73 -21.64 19.77
C SER A 189 -1.76 -20.89 18.45
N PHE A 190 -0.61 -20.38 18.02
CA PHE A 190 -0.43 -19.56 16.82
C PHE A 190 0.23 -20.37 15.69
N ALA A 191 -0.17 -20.07 14.45
CA ALA A 191 0.56 -20.42 13.24
C ALA A 191 0.18 -19.44 12.13
N GLY A 192 1.15 -18.96 11.37
CA GLY A 192 0.89 -18.28 10.10
C GLY A 192 0.29 -19.24 9.06
N VAL A 193 -0.27 -18.67 8.00
CA VAL A 193 -0.92 -19.44 6.92
C VAL A 193 0.08 -20.34 6.19
N ALA A 194 1.28 -19.82 5.88
CA ALA A 194 2.34 -20.48 5.12
C ALA A 194 3.63 -20.65 5.95
N PRO A 195 3.62 -21.47 7.03
CA PRO A 195 4.68 -21.49 8.05
C PRO A 195 6.02 -22.03 7.56
N TYR A 196 6.13 -22.56 6.34
CA TYR A 196 7.38 -23.05 5.75
C TYR A 196 7.84 -22.21 4.55
N ALA A 197 7.20 -21.07 4.30
CA ALA A 197 7.68 -20.13 3.29
C ALA A 197 8.99 -19.47 3.72
N SER A 198 9.86 -19.17 2.76
CA SER A 198 11.01 -18.29 2.97
C SER A 198 10.55 -16.83 3.01
N ILE A 199 11.24 -15.99 3.78
CA ILE A 199 10.81 -14.62 4.03
C ILE A 199 11.84 -13.63 3.47
N CYS A 200 11.39 -12.61 2.72
CA CYS A 200 12.20 -11.47 2.32
C CYS A 200 11.48 -10.17 2.69
N VAL A 201 12.18 -9.25 3.32
CA VAL A 201 11.58 -8.00 3.83
C VAL A 201 12.34 -6.79 3.33
N VAL A 202 11.59 -5.77 2.91
CA VAL A 202 12.10 -4.42 2.73
C VAL A 202 11.49 -3.55 3.83
N LYS A 203 12.36 -3.01 4.67
CA LYS A 203 11.98 -1.96 5.61
C LYS A 203 12.08 -0.62 4.89
N CYS A 204 10.92 -0.01 4.63
CA CYS A 204 10.85 1.28 3.98
C CYS A 204 11.42 2.40 4.86
N LYS A 205 12.14 3.34 4.22
CA LYS A 205 12.49 4.57 4.91
C LYS A 205 11.30 5.53 4.94
N PRO A 206 11.13 6.34 6.00
CA PRO A 206 10.11 7.37 6.04
C PRO A 206 10.22 8.34 4.86
N ALA A 207 9.07 8.85 4.41
CA ALA A 207 9.02 9.88 3.38
C ALA A 207 9.78 11.13 3.83
N LYS A 208 10.51 11.75 2.89
CA LYS A 208 11.26 12.99 3.15
C LYS A 208 10.33 14.13 3.55
N GLN A 209 10.85 15.04 4.36
CA GLN A 209 10.09 16.19 4.85
C GLN A 209 9.58 17.11 3.73
N ASN A 210 10.37 17.28 2.66
CA ASN A 210 9.94 18.06 1.49
C ASN A 210 8.71 17.45 0.81
N LEU A 211 8.59 16.11 0.74
CA LEU A 211 7.42 15.42 0.20
C LEU A 211 6.20 15.57 1.13
N LYS A 212 6.39 15.40 2.44
CA LYS A 212 5.34 15.68 3.43
C LYS A 212 4.83 17.11 3.34
N SER A 213 5.73 18.09 3.24
CA SER A 213 5.38 19.50 3.09
C SER A 213 4.62 19.78 1.80
N TYR A 214 4.97 19.10 0.69
CA TYR A 214 4.24 19.23 -0.57
C TYR A 214 2.76 18.82 -0.43
N TYR A 215 2.49 17.70 0.27
CA TYR A 215 1.14 17.21 0.53
C TYR A 215 0.49 17.79 1.79
N GLN A 216 1.17 18.71 2.49
CA GLN A 216 0.72 19.27 3.77
C GLN A 216 0.47 18.19 4.84
N ILE A 217 1.34 17.18 4.91
CA ILE A 217 1.32 16.11 5.90
C ILE A 217 2.13 16.57 7.12
N ALA A 218 1.58 16.42 8.32
CA ALA A 218 2.25 16.80 9.55
C ALA A 218 3.54 15.98 9.78
N ASP A 219 4.57 16.61 10.35
CA ASP A 219 5.90 16.00 10.59
C ASP A 219 5.83 14.72 11.42
N SER A 220 4.88 14.66 12.38
CA SER A 220 4.67 13.52 13.26
C SER A 220 4.01 12.31 12.60
N VAL A 221 3.45 12.46 11.41
CA VAL A 221 2.77 11.37 10.69
C VAL A 221 3.80 10.47 10.01
N GLU A 222 3.74 9.19 10.27
CA GLU A 222 4.56 8.19 9.58
C GLU A 222 3.92 7.84 8.24
N CYS A 223 4.65 8.04 7.16
CA CYS A 223 4.26 7.68 5.81
C CYS A 223 5.50 7.42 4.94
N TYR A 224 5.31 6.79 3.79
CA TYR A 224 6.37 6.27 2.94
C TYR A 224 6.24 6.80 1.52
N SER A 225 7.38 7.01 0.84
CA SER A 225 7.41 7.47 -0.54
C SER A 225 7.06 6.34 -1.50
N GLU A 226 6.20 6.61 -2.48
CA GLU A 226 5.88 5.70 -3.58
C GLU A 226 7.15 5.15 -4.27
N GLY A 227 8.17 6.00 -4.47
CA GLY A 227 9.44 5.61 -5.07
C GLY A 227 10.20 4.55 -4.26
N ASP A 228 10.22 4.66 -2.93
CA ASP A 228 10.88 3.69 -2.06
C ASP A 228 10.14 2.36 -2.04
N ILE A 229 8.80 2.38 -2.10
CA ILE A 229 7.96 1.18 -2.23
C ILE A 229 8.25 0.48 -3.57
N MET A 230 8.31 1.23 -4.68
CA MET A 230 8.62 0.70 -6.00
C MET A 230 9.99 0.02 -6.04
N LEU A 231 11.00 0.64 -5.44
CA LEU A 231 12.35 0.07 -5.32
C LEU A 231 12.35 -1.18 -4.44
N GLY A 232 11.55 -1.20 -3.38
CA GLY A 232 11.33 -2.37 -2.54
C GLY A 232 10.74 -3.56 -3.32
N ILE A 233 9.71 -3.32 -4.11
CA ILE A 233 9.09 -4.32 -4.99
C ILE A 233 10.12 -4.87 -5.99
N ARG A 234 10.89 -4.00 -6.64
CA ARG A 234 11.96 -4.40 -7.56
C ARG A 234 13.01 -5.27 -6.89
N TYR A 235 13.42 -4.91 -5.66
CA TYR A 235 14.39 -5.69 -4.89
C TYR A 235 13.87 -7.12 -4.63
N LEU A 236 12.66 -7.27 -4.13
CA LEU A 236 12.06 -8.57 -3.85
C LEU A 236 11.89 -9.41 -5.12
N TRP A 237 11.46 -8.77 -6.22
CA TRP A 237 11.35 -9.44 -7.51
C TRP A 237 12.71 -9.94 -8.02
N LYS A 238 13.77 -9.10 -7.94
CA LYS A 238 15.14 -9.49 -8.31
C LYS A 238 15.63 -10.68 -7.46
N MET A 239 15.38 -10.64 -6.15
CA MET A 239 15.73 -11.74 -5.23
C MET A 239 15.09 -13.07 -5.63
N ALA A 240 13.84 -13.06 -6.05
CA ALA A 240 13.11 -14.23 -6.49
C ALA A 240 13.63 -14.77 -7.83
N VAL A 241 13.82 -13.87 -8.81
CA VAL A 241 14.33 -14.22 -10.14
C VAL A 241 15.74 -14.80 -10.07
N ASP A 242 16.66 -14.18 -9.34
CA ASP A 242 18.05 -14.63 -9.20
C ASP A 242 18.15 -16.05 -8.56
N ARG A 243 17.16 -16.43 -7.76
CA ARG A 243 17.08 -17.73 -7.09
C ARG A 243 16.18 -18.75 -7.77
N HIS A 244 15.46 -18.31 -8.82
CA HIS A 244 14.46 -19.14 -9.49
C HIS A 244 13.37 -19.70 -8.55
N ILE A 245 12.94 -18.89 -7.57
CA ILE A 245 11.91 -19.24 -6.59
C ILE A 245 10.69 -18.32 -6.81
N PRO A 246 9.45 -18.84 -6.83
CA PRO A 246 8.27 -18.00 -6.95
C PRO A 246 8.10 -17.05 -5.76
N LEU A 247 7.59 -15.85 -6.05
CA LEU A 247 7.39 -14.76 -5.10
C LEU A 247 5.92 -14.45 -4.91
N VAL A 248 5.46 -14.47 -3.67
CA VAL A 248 4.19 -13.85 -3.25
C VAL A 248 4.51 -12.57 -2.50
N LEU A 249 4.11 -11.43 -3.04
CA LEU A 249 4.36 -10.11 -2.45
C LEU A 249 3.09 -9.60 -1.80
N CYS A 250 3.19 -9.23 -0.51
CA CYS A 250 2.11 -8.65 0.27
C CYS A 250 2.37 -7.16 0.49
N ILE A 251 1.39 -6.32 0.14
CA ILE A 251 1.43 -4.87 0.30
C ILE A 251 0.33 -4.47 1.29
N GLY A 252 0.74 -4.11 2.52
CA GLY A 252 -0.13 -3.64 3.60
C GLY A 252 -0.29 -2.12 3.64
N MET A 253 0.24 -1.39 2.66
CA MET A 253 0.24 0.06 2.57
C MET A 253 -0.70 0.55 1.47
N GLY A 254 -1.31 1.72 1.68
CA GLY A 254 -2.20 2.32 0.69
C GLY A 254 -2.26 3.85 0.77
N THR A 255 -2.97 4.45 -0.18
CA THR A 255 -3.22 5.89 -0.23
C THR A 255 -4.58 6.20 -0.86
N ASN A 256 -5.19 7.32 -0.44
CA ASN A 256 -6.35 7.93 -1.10
C ASN A 256 -5.96 8.98 -2.17
N MET A 257 -4.66 9.16 -2.41
CA MET A 257 -4.17 10.03 -3.48
C MET A 257 -4.26 9.32 -4.82
N GLY A 258 -4.70 10.04 -5.87
CA GLY A 258 -4.82 9.50 -7.22
C GLY A 258 -6.25 9.21 -7.66
N GLY A 259 -6.39 8.71 -8.89
CA GLY A 259 -7.68 8.58 -9.57
C GLY A 259 -8.55 7.38 -9.17
N HIS A 260 -8.14 6.53 -8.24
CA HIS A 260 -8.86 5.33 -7.80
C HIS A 260 -9.31 4.40 -8.95
N GLN A 261 -8.48 4.30 -9.98
CA GLN A 261 -8.68 3.42 -11.15
C GLN A 261 -7.57 2.36 -11.27
N GLY A 262 -6.61 2.38 -10.33
CA GLY A 262 -5.44 1.51 -10.34
C GLY A 262 -4.38 1.90 -11.39
N GLY A 263 -4.46 3.11 -11.91
CA GLY A 263 -3.43 3.76 -12.72
C GLY A 263 -2.27 4.26 -11.86
N GLY A 264 -1.51 5.19 -12.42
CA GLY A 264 -0.34 5.74 -11.74
C GLY A 264 0.87 4.81 -11.79
N VAL A 265 2.03 5.35 -11.40
CA VAL A 265 3.33 4.71 -11.66
C VAL A 265 3.48 3.41 -10.88
N LEU A 266 3.08 3.40 -9.61
CA LEU A 266 3.12 2.17 -8.80
C LEU A 266 2.14 1.11 -9.33
N GLY A 267 0.94 1.53 -9.78
CA GLY A 267 -0.04 0.63 -10.39
C GLY A 267 0.50 -0.06 -11.64
N GLU A 268 1.14 0.70 -12.53
CA GLU A 268 1.77 0.15 -13.74
C GLU A 268 2.93 -0.79 -13.42
N LEU A 269 3.77 -0.44 -12.44
CA LEU A 269 4.86 -1.31 -11.98
C LEU A 269 4.32 -2.63 -11.40
N ILE A 270 3.26 -2.58 -10.60
CA ILE A 270 2.60 -3.77 -10.04
C ILE A 270 2.04 -4.64 -11.17
N GLN A 271 1.37 -4.04 -12.15
CA GLN A 271 0.85 -4.77 -13.30
C GLN A 271 1.97 -5.41 -14.11
N TYR A 272 3.07 -4.68 -14.31
CA TYR A 272 4.25 -5.19 -15.00
C TYR A 272 4.82 -6.42 -14.30
N TYR A 273 5.20 -6.33 -13.01
CA TYR A 273 5.76 -7.45 -12.29
C TYR A 273 4.76 -8.58 -12.03
N GLY A 274 3.51 -8.25 -11.76
CA GLY A 274 2.44 -9.22 -11.53
C GLY A 274 2.04 -10.04 -12.77
N SER A 275 2.47 -9.61 -13.98
CA SER A 275 2.28 -10.35 -15.23
C SER A 275 3.33 -11.44 -15.46
N PHE A 276 4.44 -11.42 -14.71
CA PHE A 276 5.44 -12.47 -14.83
C PHE A 276 5.00 -13.75 -14.13
N ARG A 277 5.25 -14.88 -14.79
CA ARG A 277 5.04 -16.20 -14.17
C ARG A 277 5.88 -16.34 -12.91
N GLY A 278 5.27 -16.88 -11.87
CA GLY A 278 5.93 -17.06 -10.58
C GLY A 278 5.99 -15.79 -9.74
N THR A 279 5.31 -14.70 -10.13
CA THR A 279 5.17 -13.47 -9.34
C THR A 279 3.71 -13.20 -9.05
N PHE A 280 3.37 -13.00 -7.77
CA PHE A 280 2.00 -12.86 -7.30
C PHE A 280 1.90 -11.67 -6.36
N MET A 281 0.95 -10.77 -6.64
CA MET A 281 0.75 -9.51 -5.92
C MET A 281 -0.56 -9.53 -5.14
N VAL A 282 -0.49 -9.24 -3.85
CA VAL A 282 -1.67 -9.13 -2.96
C VAL A 282 -1.61 -7.79 -2.23
N ALA A 283 -2.72 -7.08 -2.15
CA ALA A 283 -2.80 -5.82 -1.43
C ALA A 283 -4.04 -5.69 -0.57
N ALA A 284 -3.89 -4.94 0.50
CA ALA A 284 -4.98 -4.48 1.34
C ALA A 284 -5.89 -3.50 0.61
N GLY A 285 -7.22 -3.68 0.72
CA GLY A 285 -8.20 -2.79 0.11
C GLY A 285 -8.31 -1.42 0.78
N GLY A 286 -7.96 -1.31 2.05
CA GLY A 286 -8.06 -0.09 2.85
C GLY A 286 -9.10 -0.16 3.97
N ASN A 287 -9.08 0.87 4.85
CA ASN A 287 -9.96 0.99 6.03
C ASN A 287 -10.77 2.31 6.00
N GLU A 288 -11.20 2.75 4.81
CA GLU A 288 -11.67 4.11 4.58
C GLU A 288 -13.19 4.26 4.42
N ALA A 289 -13.97 3.16 4.46
CA ALA A 289 -15.42 3.25 4.20
C ALA A 289 -16.20 4.07 5.23
N ASN A 290 -15.82 3.99 6.52
CA ASN A 290 -16.57 4.63 7.63
C ASN A 290 -15.93 5.93 8.14
N VAL A 291 -14.90 6.45 7.46
CA VAL A 291 -14.17 7.64 7.93
C VAL A 291 -14.60 8.93 7.24
N SER A 292 -15.59 8.86 6.34
CA SER A 292 -16.17 10.00 5.63
C SER A 292 -15.16 10.84 4.83
N ARG A 293 -14.16 10.16 4.23
CA ARG A 293 -13.07 10.79 3.48
C ARG A 293 -13.32 10.89 1.98
N HIS A 294 -14.44 10.38 1.50
CA HIS A 294 -14.82 10.40 0.11
C HIS A 294 -16.18 11.07 -0.09
N TYR A 295 -16.26 11.93 -1.10
CA TYR A 295 -17.48 12.54 -1.59
C TYR A 295 -17.71 12.16 -3.06
N HIS A 296 -18.91 11.76 -3.41
CA HIS A 296 -19.30 11.51 -4.79
C HIS A 296 -20.41 12.47 -5.21
N GLY A 297 -20.09 13.40 -6.10
CA GLY A 297 -21.06 14.27 -6.78
C GLY A 297 -21.81 13.49 -7.84
N ARG A 298 -23.15 13.60 -7.86
CA ARG A 298 -24.03 12.81 -8.74
C ARG A 298 -24.89 13.68 -9.62
N SER A 299 -24.79 13.45 -10.93
CA SER A 299 -25.74 13.98 -11.92
C SER A 299 -25.86 15.52 -11.94
N ILE A 300 -24.74 16.22 -11.96
CA ILE A 300 -24.75 17.67 -12.13
C ILE A 300 -25.04 17.99 -13.58
N ALA A 301 -26.20 18.68 -13.84
CA ALA A 301 -26.52 19.17 -15.17
C ALA A 301 -25.54 20.27 -15.61
N ALA A 302 -25.24 20.36 -16.90
CA ALA A 302 -24.36 21.39 -17.45
C ALA A 302 -24.77 22.80 -16.98
N GLY A 303 -23.84 23.58 -16.44
CA GLY A 303 -24.06 24.90 -15.86
C GLY A 303 -24.62 24.89 -14.43
N ALA A 304 -24.88 23.72 -13.83
CA ALA A 304 -25.27 23.61 -12.43
C ALA A 304 -24.08 23.81 -11.48
N VAL A 305 -24.40 24.07 -10.23
CA VAL A 305 -23.42 24.22 -9.14
C VAL A 305 -23.79 23.26 -8.02
N GLU A 306 -22.84 22.45 -7.61
CA GLU A 306 -22.97 21.61 -6.42
C GLU A 306 -22.11 22.19 -5.30
N GLU A 307 -22.63 22.20 -4.08
CA GLU A 307 -21.95 22.72 -2.90
C GLU A 307 -21.62 21.56 -1.98
N VAL A 308 -20.33 21.28 -1.83
CA VAL A 308 -19.79 20.18 -1.02
C VAL A 308 -19.33 20.73 0.32
N GLU A 309 -19.91 20.25 1.41
CA GLU A 309 -19.58 20.68 2.77
C GLU A 309 -18.48 19.79 3.37
N LEU A 310 -17.37 20.44 3.73
CA LEU A 310 -16.20 19.85 4.35
C LEU A 310 -16.05 20.42 5.77
N ARG A 311 -16.15 19.56 6.79
CA ARG A 311 -15.76 19.92 8.14
C ARG A 311 -14.24 19.80 8.28
N VAL A 312 -13.61 20.86 8.72
CA VAL A 312 -12.19 20.89 9.08
C VAL A 312 -12.05 20.92 10.61
N ASP A 313 -11.20 20.05 11.15
CA ASP A 313 -10.92 19.93 12.57
C ASP A 313 -9.99 21.05 13.06
N GLN A 314 -9.94 21.23 14.38
CA GLN A 314 -9.11 22.22 15.04
C GLN A 314 -7.60 21.91 14.89
N ASP A 315 -6.77 22.95 14.92
CA ASP A 315 -5.31 22.89 14.97
C ASP A 315 -4.67 22.04 13.87
N ARG A 316 -5.09 22.24 12.61
CA ARG A 316 -4.51 21.57 11.46
C ARG A 316 -3.43 22.44 10.80
N ASP A 317 -2.23 21.86 10.62
CA ASP A 317 -1.16 22.51 9.83
C ASP A 317 -1.57 22.63 8.37
N GLY A 318 -2.24 21.60 7.85
CA GLY A 318 -2.75 21.58 6.49
C GLY A 318 -3.15 20.17 6.03
N PHE A 319 -3.61 20.09 4.81
CA PHE A 319 -3.87 18.83 4.10
C PHE A 319 -4.01 19.09 2.59
N THR A 320 -3.87 18.01 1.81
CA THR A 320 -4.13 18.02 0.36
C THR A 320 -5.30 17.11 0.06
N MET A 321 -6.26 17.57 -0.73
CA MET A 321 -7.35 16.75 -1.28
C MET A 321 -7.40 16.85 -2.80
N GLU A 322 -8.00 15.88 -3.46
CA GLU A 322 -8.11 15.82 -4.92
C GLU A 322 -9.55 15.60 -5.36
N LEU A 323 -9.99 16.40 -6.34
CA LEU A 323 -11.23 16.15 -7.09
C LEU A 323 -10.85 15.50 -8.42
N TRP A 324 -11.53 14.41 -8.75
CA TRP A 324 -11.34 13.67 -9.98
C TRP A 324 -12.65 13.50 -10.74
N SER A 325 -12.61 13.66 -12.06
CA SER A 325 -13.74 13.41 -12.96
C SER A 325 -13.29 12.69 -14.23
N ASP A 326 -14.12 11.77 -14.71
CA ASP A 326 -13.81 11.01 -15.94
C ASP A 326 -13.87 11.93 -17.17
N ALA A 327 -12.94 11.78 -18.10
CA ALA A 327 -13.03 12.47 -19.38
C ALA A 327 -14.34 12.08 -20.12
N PRO A 328 -15.06 13.00 -20.77
CA PRO A 328 -14.71 14.39 -21.08
C PRO A 328 -15.23 15.43 -20.06
N GLU A 329 -15.61 15.03 -18.85
CA GLU A 329 -16.15 15.95 -17.83
C GLU A 329 -15.12 17.05 -17.53
N LEU A 330 -15.62 18.27 -17.30
CA LEU A 330 -14.79 19.42 -16.95
C LEU A 330 -15.47 20.27 -15.88
N TYR A 331 -14.76 20.52 -14.80
CA TYR A 331 -15.25 21.28 -13.66
C TYR A 331 -14.37 22.49 -13.35
N SER A 332 -14.99 23.52 -12.82
CA SER A 332 -14.30 24.62 -12.14
C SER A 332 -14.78 24.73 -10.70
N VAL A 333 -13.98 25.31 -9.83
CA VAL A 333 -14.29 25.34 -8.40
C VAL A 333 -14.16 26.73 -7.80
N GLY A 334 -14.86 26.93 -6.67
CA GLY A 334 -14.69 28.06 -5.79
C GLY A 334 -14.87 27.62 -4.34
N LEU A 335 -14.25 28.33 -3.41
CA LEU A 335 -14.27 27.98 -1.99
C LEU A 335 -14.99 29.07 -1.18
N ILE A 336 -15.77 28.66 -0.18
CA ILE A 336 -16.32 29.52 0.84
C ILE A 336 -15.76 29.08 2.18
N SER A 337 -15.13 30.01 2.90
CA SER A 337 -14.55 29.77 4.23
C SER A 337 -15.62 29.65 5.32
N PRO A 338 -15.29 29.18 6.54
CA PRO A 338 -16.23 29.13 7.66
C PRO A 338 -16.86 30.47 8.00
N SER A 339 -16.16 31.60 7.84
CA SER A 339 -16.70 32.95 8.04
C SER A 339 -17.58 33.44 6.90
N GLY A 340 -17.61 32.76 5.75
CA GLY A 340 -18.36 33.10 4.57
C GLY A 340 -17.58 33.90 3.51
N GLU A 341 -16.26 34.03 3.65
CA GLU A 341 -15.42 34.66 2.62
C GLU A 341 -15.39 33.75 1.37
N TYR A 342 -15.70 34.33 0.20
CA TYR A 342 -15.75 33.60 -1.08
C TYR A 342 -14.53 33.87 -1.94
N SER A 343 -13.83 32.83 -2.35
CA SER A 343 -12.63 32.90 -3.19
C SER A 343 -12.87 33.44 -4.62
N GLY A 344 -14.14 33.50 -5.04
CA GLY A 344 -14.47 33.55 -6.46
C GLY A 344 -14.23 32.19 -7.16
N ARG A 345 -14.81 32.08 -8.37
CA ARG A 345 -14.64 30.89 -9.22
C ARG A 345 -13.24 30.88 -9.85
N THR A 346 -12.56 29.74 -9.81
CA THR A 346 -11.30 29.49 -10.52
C THR A 346 -11.62 28.72 -11.80
N THR A 347 -11.21 29.24 -12.96
CA THR A 347 -11.55 28.68 -14.27
C THR A 347 -10.71 27.43 -14.55
N ALA A 348 -11.36 26.39 -15.07
CA ALA A 348 -10.68 25.18 -15.52
C ALA A 348 -9.76 25.47 -16.71
N ARG A 349 -8.46 25.33 -16.50
CA ARG A 349 -7.43 25.52 -17.52
C ARG A 349 -6.23 24.65 -17.19
N GLN A 350 -5.69 23.94 -18.18
CA GLN A 350 -4.52 23.11 -18.01
C GLN A 350 -3.34 23.89 -17.40
N GLY A 351 -2.85 23.40 -16.26
CA GLY A 351 -1.72 24.00 -15.55
C GLY A 351 -2.06 25.27 -14.77
N GLU A 352 -3.32 25.66 -14.67
CA GLU A 352 -3.72 26.80 -13.85
C GLU A 352 -3.40 26.50 -12.38
N LYS A 353 -2.65 27.39 -11.75
CA LYS A 353 -2.39 27.40 -10.30
C LYS A 353 -2.87 28.72 -9.74
N ARG A 354 -3.72 28.66 -8.74
CA ARG A 354 -4.25 29.83 -8.07
C ARG A 354 -4.08 29.71 -6.57
N GLN A 355 -3.30 30.60 -5.99
CA GLN A 355 -3.21 30.76 -4.54
C GLN A 355 -4.30 31.74 -4.08
N ILE A 356 -5.06 31.36 -3.07
CA ILE A 356 -6.14 32.10 -2.45
C ILE A 356 -5.79 32.30 -0.98
N ASN A 357 -5.79 33.54 -0.53
CA ASN A 357 -5.57 33.88 0.88
C ASN A 357 -6.88 34.36 1.47
N PHE A 358 -7.43 33.60 2.41
CA PHE A 358 -8.60 33.95 3.19
C PHE A 358 -8.16 34.82 4.37
N LEU A 359 -8.50 36.10 4.32
CA LEU A 359 -7.95 37.10 5.24
C LEU A 359 -8.51 36.99 6.65
N LEU A 360 -9.76 36.53 6.79
CA LEU A 360 -10.43 36.44 8.09
C LEU A 360 -9.96 35.21 8.87
N GLU A 361 -9.55 34.15 8.19
CA GLU A 361 -9.11 32.89 8.79
C GLU A 361 -7.59 32.69 8.79
N ASP A 362 -6.81 33.57 8.19
CA ASP A 362 -5.37 33.40 7.96
C ASP A 362 -5.02 32.05 7.26
N THR A 363 -5.93 31.60 6.41
CA THR A 363 -5.83 30.35 5.66
C THR A 363 -5.40 30.61 4.23
N THR A 364 -4.42 29.84 3.75
CA THR A 364 -4.05 29.85 2.33
C THR A 364 -4.46 28.54 1.68
N VAL A 365 -5.12 28.62 0.51
CA VAL A 365 -5.45 27.45 -0.31
C VAL A 365 -4.87 27.62 -1.71
N GLU A 366 -4.06 26.68 -2.13
CA GLU A 366 -3.61 26.57 -3.52
C GLU A 366 -4.50 25.58 -4.27
N ILE A 367 -5.05 26.02 -5.41
CA ILE A 367 -5.84 25.19 -6.33
C ILE A 367 -5.03 25.01 -7.60
N GLU A 368 -4.79 23.75 -7.99
CA GLU A 368 -4.06 23.37 -9.19
C GLU A 368 -4.94 22.50 -10.10
N TYR A 369 -4.99 22.86 -11.41
CA TYR A 369 -5.75 22.14 -12.43
C TYR A 369 -4.86 21.30 -13.30
N ILE A 370 -5.17 20.02 -13.39
CA ILE A 370 -4.58 19.03 -14.29
C ILE A 370 -5.75 18.47 -15.13
N ILE A 371 -6.04 19.09 -16.28
CA ILE A 371 -7.20 18.72 -17.11
C ILE A 371 -7.01 17.36 -17.80
N VAL A 372 -5.75 16.99 -18.06
CA VAL A 372 -5.39 15.69 -18.61
C VAL A 372 -4.31 15.11 -17.71
N ALA A 373 -4.75 14.33 -16.72
CA ALA A 373 -3.83 13.65 -15.81
C ALA A 373 -3.05 12.56 -16.56
N GLN A 374 -1.75 12.47 -16.29
CA GLN A 374 -0.88 11.51 -16.94
C GLN A 374 -1.27 10.06 -16.62
N GLU A 375 -1.84 9.85 -15.45
CA GLU A 375 -2.27 8.56 -14.93
C GLU A 375 -3.36 7.88 -15.79
N ASN A 376 -4.32 8.65 -16.32
CA ASN A 376 -5.52 8.09 -16.96
C ASN A 376 -6.18 9.02 -17.98
N GLY A 377 -5.68 10.25 -18.17
CA GLY A 377 -6.27 11.25 -19.06
C GLY A 377 -7.45 12.04 -18.48
N ASP A 378 -7.81 11.81 -17.24
CA ASP A 378 -8.92 12.44 -16.53
C ASP A 378 -8.56 13.82 -15.98
N GLU A 379 -9.58 14.60 -15.58
CA GLU A 379 -9.35 15.84 -14.84
C GLU A 379 -9.05 15.55 -13.37
N CYS A 380 -7.98 16.18 -12.86
CA CYS A 380 -7.67 16.28 -11.44
C CYS A 380 -7.58 17.74 -11.01
N ILE A 381 -8.33 18.11 -9.98
CA ILE A 381 -8.20 19.41 -9.31
C ILE A 381 -7.65 19.15 -7.92
N ARG A 382 -6.43 19.64 -7.65
CA ARG A 382 -5.76 19.48 -6.37
C ARG A 382 -5.90 20.72 -5.53
N PHE A 383 -6.29 20.54 -4.26
CA PHE A 383 -6.41 21.60 -3.26
C PHE A 383 -5.40 21.36 -2.16
N ARG A 384 -4.50 22.31 -1.94
CA ARG A 384 -3.55 22.31 -0.82
C ARG A 384 -3.94 23.37 0.19
N PHE A 385 -4.51 22.95 1.30
CA PHE A 385 -4.87 23.81 2.42
C PHE A 385 -3.68 23.99 3.35
N ARG A 386 -3.34 25.22 3.68
CA ARG A 386 -2.34 25.59 4.67
C ARG A 386 -2.99 26.38 5.77
N HIS A 387 -2.77 25.96 7.02
CA HIS A 387 -3.39 26.52 8.22
C HIS A 387 -4.90 26.71 8.07
N PRO A 388 -5.65 25.67 7.69
CA PRO A 388 -7.09 25.81 7.47
C PRO A 388 -7.80 26.07 8.79
N ALA A 389 -8.64 27.13 8.82
CA ALA A 389 -9.47 27.42 9.98
C ALA A 389 -10.46 26.28 10.25
N GLU A 390 -10.70 26.00 11.54
CA GLU A 390 -11.73 25.08 12.00
C GLU A 390 -13.12 25.51 11.52
N GLY A 391 -13.94 24.55 11.13
CA GLY A 391 -15.34 24.81 10.79
C GLY A 391 -15.77 24.16 9.47
N ILE A 392 -16.88 24.67 8.92
CA ILE A 392 -17.46 24.15 7.69
C ILE A 392 -16.97 24.98 6.51
N TRP A 393 -16.13 24.38 5.70
CA TRP A 393 -15.76 24.88 4.38
C TRP A 393 -16.75 24.38 3.34
N ARG A 394 -17.04 25.19 2.31
CA ARG A 394 -17.88 24.78 1.20
C ARG A 394 -17.11 24.87 -0.10
N ILE A 395 -17.06 23.76 -0.83
CA ILE A 395 -16.46 23.67 -2.15
C ILE A 395 -17.61 23.77 -3.15
N ARG A 396 -17.64 24.84 -3.93
CA ARG A 396 -18.61 25.01 -5.02
C ARG A 396 -18.03 24.45 -6.29
N VAL A 397 -18.62 23.37 -6.79
CA VAL A 397 -18.21 22.68 -8.00
C VAL A 397 -19.14 23.09 -9.14
N PHE A 398 -18.59 23.72 -10.17
CA PHE A 398 -19.32 24.22 -11.32
C PHE A 398 -19.11 23.30 -12.51
N SER A 399 -20.19 22.79 -13.07
CA SER A 399 -20.15 22.00 -14.31
C SER A 399 -19.90 22.92 -15.51
N GLU A 400 -18.84 22.66 -16.29
CA GLU A 400 -18.51 23.43 -17.49
C GLU A 400 -19.18 22.84 -18.74
N ASN A 401 -18.88 21.58 -19.02
CA ASN A 401 -19.40 20.85 -20.16
C ASN A 401 -19.39 19.37 -19.85
N ASN A 402 -20.48 18.86 -19.31
CA ASN A 402 -20.55 17.52 -18.73
C ASN A 402 -21.52 16.62 -19.49
N THR A 403 -21.24 15.32 -19.49
CA THR A 403 -22.07 14.25 -20.07
C THR A 403 -22.77 13.44 -19.00
N THR A 404 -22.07 13.01 -17.96
CA THR A 404 -22.61 12.23 -16.83
C THR A 404 -22.82 13.10 -15.60
N GLY A 405 -22.07 14.18 -15.46
CA GLY A 405 -22.08 15.06 -14.32
C GLY A 405 -21.55 14.41 -13.03
N SER A 406 -20.64 13.44 -13.14
CA SER A 406 -20.09 12.72 -12.00
C SER A 406 -18.67 13.20 -11.69
N PHE A 407 -18.39 13.43 -10.40
CA PHE A 407 -17.04 13.69 -9.90
C PHE A 407 -16.88 13.09 -8.50
N HIS A 408 -15.64 12.87 -8.10
CA HIS A 408 -15.27 12.35 -6.79
C HIS A 408 -14.29 13.29 -6.12
N ILE A 409 -14.34 13.41 -4.78
CA ILE A 409 -13.35 14.13 -4.00
C ILE A 409 -12.85 13.21 -2.89
N TRP A 410 -11.53 13.05 -2.77
CA TRP A 410 -10.91 12.31 -1.67
C TRP A 410 -10.04 13.21 -0.80
N LEU A 411 -10.21 13.07 0.51
CA LEU A 411 -9.27 13.51 1.53
C LEU A 411 -8.16 12.46 1.70
N PRO A 412 -7.01 12.83 2.27
CA PRO A 412 -6.00 11.86 2.67
C PRO A 412 -6.60 10.80 3.59
N MET A 413 -6.04 9.59 3.54
CA MET A 413 -6.47 8.50 4.42
C MET A 413 -6.29 8.86 5.90
N ARG A 414 -7.00 8.15 6.79
CA ARG A 414 -7.05 8.41 8.23
C ARG A 414 -5.68 8.49 8.90
N GLU A 415 -4.76 7.63 8.49
CA GLU A 415 -3.41 7.55 9.03
C GLU A 415 -2.55 8.76 8.63
N ILE A 416 -2.83 9.36 7.47
CA ILE A 416 -2.10 10.54 6.95
C ILE A 416 -2.71 11.86 7.45
N LEU A 417 -4.03 11.91 7.61
CA LEU A 417 -4.74 13.07 8.17
C LEU A 417 -5.53 12.65 9.41
N PRO A 418 -4.88 12.43 10.56
CA PRO A 418 -5.60 12.03 11.79
C PRO A 418 -6.58 13.12 12.24
N GLY A 419 -7.65 12.73 12.96
CA GLY A 419 -8.68 13.63 13.52
C GLY A 419 -9.95 13.75 12.68
N ASN A 420 -10.77 14.77 12.97
CA ASN A 420 -12.16 14.88 12.53
C ASN A 420 -12.35 15.85 11.33
N THR A 421 -11.51 15.73 10.31
CA THR A 421 -11.71 16.41 9.02
C THR A 421 -12.41 15.45 8.07
N TYR A 422 -13.64 15.77 7.62
CA TYR A 422 -14.48 14.86 6.84
C TYR A 422 -15.57 15.58 6.06
N PHE A 423 -16.13 14.92 5.04
CA PHE A 423 -17.31 15.41 4.30
C PHE A 423 -18.60 15.13 5.06
N LEU A 424 -19.47 16.15 5.17
CA LEU A 424 -20.76 16.00 5.87
C LEU A 424 -21.71 15.03 5.15
N GLN A 425 -21.59 14.94 3.83
CA GLN A 425 -22.37 14.02 2.98
C GLN A 425 -21.39 13.09 2.24
N SER A 426 -20.74 12.22 3.00
CA SER A 426 -19.75 11.26 2.46
C SER A 426 -20.42 10.09 1.75
N ASP A 427 -19.69 9.52 0.78
CA ASP A 427 -20.04 8.25 0.13
C ASP A 427 -19.05 7.16 0.57
N PRO A 428 -19.50 6.06 1.20
CA PRO A 428 -18.60 4.98 1.64
C PRO A 428 -18.13 4.07 0.51
N ASP A 429 -18.71 4.16 -0.68
CA ASP A 429 -18.32 3.37 -1.84
C ASP A 429 -17.15 4.03 -2.58
N THR A 430 -16.43 3.25 -3.40
CA THR A 430 -15.24 3.72 -4.15
C THR A 430 -14.15 4.28 -3.24
N THR A 431 -13.93 3.60 -2.11
CA THR A 431 -12.95 3.95 -1.08
C THR A 431 -11.75 2.99 -1.03
N ILE A 432 -11.65 2.05 -1.98
CA ILE A 432 -10.45 1.19 -2.11
C ILE A 432 -9.24 2.08 -2.32
N CYS A 433 -8.22 1.93 -1.46
CA CYS A 433 -6.97 2.68 -1.54
C CYS A 433 -6.10 2.19 -2.71
N ASP A 434 -5.39 3.10 -3.38
CA ASP A 434 -4.33 2.68 -4.30
C ASP A 434 -3.12 2.12 -3.52
N PRO A 435 -2.43 1.07 -4.02
CA PRO A 435 -2.51 0.53 -5.38
C PRO A 435 -3.55 -0.58 -5.59
N ALA A 436 -4.42 -0.87 -4.60
CA ALA A 436 -5.32 -2.02 -4.65
C ALA A 436 -6.42 -1.91 -5.74
N ASN A 437 -6.65 -0.73 -6.34
CA ASN A 437 -7.54 -0.58 -7.49
C ASN A 437 -6.98 -1.21 -8.78
N ASN A 438 -5.68 -1.56 -8.84
CA ASN A 438 -5.05 -2.09 -10.05
C ASN A 438 -5.53 -3.51 -10.38
N MET A 439 -5.64 -3.82 -11.67
CA MET A 439 -6.07 -5.14 -12.16
C MET A 439 -5.01 -6.23 -11.99
N GLY A 440 -3.74 -5.86 -11.95
CA GLY A 440 -2.59 -6.76 -11.76
C GLY A 440 -2.32 -7.19 -10.32
N ILE A 441 -3.20 -6.83 -9.37
CA ILE A 441 -3.08 -7.18 -7.95
C ILE A 441 -4.33 -7.87 -7.46
N ILE A 442 -4.20 -8.74 -6.46
CA ILE A 442 -5.32 -9.35 -5.73
C ILE A 442 -5.67 -8.41 -4.58
N THR A 443 -6.84 -7.81 -4.64
CA THR A 443 -7.32 -6.84 -3.66
C THR A 443 -8.21 -7.51 -2.64
N VAL A 444 -7.91 -7.32 -1.36
CA VAL A 444 -8.57 -8.00 -0.26
C VAL A 444 -9.34 -7.02 0.60
N ALA A 445 -10.66 -7.20 0.71
CA ALA A 445 -11.48 -6.62 1.76
C ALA A 445 -11.40 -7.47 3.03
N TYR A 446 -11.85 -6.94 4.16
CA TYR A 446 -11.83 -7.73 5.39
C TYR A 446 -13.16 -7.77 6.13
N TYR A 447 -13.38 -8.89 6.81
CA TYR A 447 -14.60 -9.16 7.56
C TYR A 447 -14.29 -9.72 8.95
N ASP A 448 -15.28 -9.65 9.83
CA ASP A 448 -15.25 -10.27 11.13
C ASP A 448 -15.81 -11.69 11.04
N SER A 449 -14.96 -12.67 11.26
CA SER A 449 -15.31 -14.09 11.23
C SER A 449 -16.26 -14.52 12.35
N ALA A 450 -16.27 -13.82 13.48
CA ALA A 450 -17.18 -14.15 14.57
C ALA A 450 -18.63 -13.76 14.27
N THR A 451 -18.85 -12.77 13.41
CA THR A 451 -20.17 -12.25 13.03
C THR A 451 -20.55 -12.53 11.59
N ASP A 452 -19.62 -13.03 10.78
CA ASP A 452 -19.75 -13.22 9.33
C ASP A 452 -20.21 -11.94 8.59
N ALA A 453 -19.70 -10.79 9.02
CA ALA A 453 -20.05 -9.48 8.50
C ALA A 453 -18.80 -8.71 8.04
N VAL A 454 -18.88 -8.03 6.88
CA VAL A 454 -17.82 -7.10 6.46
C VAL A 454 -17.62 -6.05 7.54
N ASN A 455 -16.36 -5.80 7.91
CA ASN A 455 -16.05 -4.76 8.88
C ASN A 455 -16.50 -3.39 8.33
N ILE A 456 -17.07 -2.57 9.19
CA ILE A 456 -17.64 -1.27 8.81
C ILE A 456 -16.59 -0.33 8.18
N ASP A 457 -15.33 -0.44 8.60
CA ASP A 457 -14.21 0.35 8.08
C ASP A 457 -13.65 -0.20 6.76
N SER A 458 -13.91 -1.49 6.43
CA SER A 458 -13.39 -2.10 5.21
C SER A 458 -13.77 -1.28 3.98
N SER A 459 -12.75 -0.78 3.27
CA SER A 459 -12.96 0.01 2.05
C SER A 459 -13.80 -0.74 1.03
N ARG A 460 -14.67 0.01 0.33
CA ARG A 460 -15.69 -0.55 -0.57
C ARG A 460 -15.39 -0.20 -2.02
N GLY A 461 -15.70 -1.15 -2.89
CA GLY A 461 -15.65 -0.95 -4.33
C GLY A 461 -16.86 -0.17 -4.89
N TYR A 462 -17.02 -0.13 -6.18
CA TYR A 462 -16.04 -0.64 -7.15
C TYR A 462 -14.90 0.37 -7.32
N ALA A 463 -13.84 0.02 -8.08
CA ALA A 463 -12.90 1.03 -8.53
C ALA A 463 -13.65 2.10 -9.35
N ARG A 464 -13.13 3.33 -9.45
CA ARG A 464 -13.84 4.45 -10.12
C ARG A 464 -14.16 4.17 -11.60
N ASN A 465 -13.34 3.38 -12.28
CA ASN A 465 -13.58 2.89 -13.65
C ASN A 465 -14.61 1.74 -13.75
N GLY A 466 -15.27 1.39 -12.65
CA GLY A 466 -16.29 0.33 -12.59
C GLY A 466 -15.75 -1.09 -12.49
N PHE A 467 -14.45 -1.30 -12.44
CA PHE A 467 -13.89 -2.64 -12.21
C PHE A 467 -14.27 -3.16 -10.83
N VAL A 468 -14.59 -4.46 -10.81
CA VAL A 468 -14.92 -5.14 -9.56
C VAL A 468 -13.70 -5.18 -8.64
N LYS A 469 -13.79 -4.43 -7.57
CA LYS A 469 -12.89 -4.41 -6.43
C LYS A 469 -13.75 -4.30 -5.15
N PRO A 470 -13.33 -4.90 -4.04
CA PRO A 470 -12.20 -5.82 -3.89
C PRO A 470 -12.37 -7.06 -4.79
N ASP A 471 -11.30 -7.85 -4.98
CA ASP A 471 -11.39 -9.12 -5.71
C ASP A 471 -12.04 -10.20 -4.84
N ILE A 472 -11.70 -10.21 -3.54
CA ILE A 472 -12.14 -11.20 -2.55
C ILE A 472 -12.11 -10.57 -1.15
N ALA A 473 -12.81 -11.17 -0.19
CA ALA A 473 -12.73 -10.81 1.22
C ALA A 473 -12.06 -11.93 2.04
N ALA A 474 -11.23 -11.55 3.00
CA ALA A 474 -10.62 -12.45 3.98
C ALA A 474 -10.96 -12.00 5.41
N PRO A 475 -10.88 -12.89 6.40
CA PRO A 475 -10.98 -12.46 7.79
C PRO A 475 -9.94 -11.38 8.10
N GLY A 476 -10.30 -10.43 8.93
CA GLY A 476 -9.42 -9.31 9.23
C GLY A 476 -9.83 -8.54 10.49
N VAL A 477 -10.51 -9.19 11.44
CA VAL A 477 -10.90 -8.59 12.72
C VAL A 477 -10.44 -9.50 13.84
N ASN A 478 -9.73 -8.95 14.80
CA ASN A 478 -9.21 -9.68 15.95
C ASN A 478 -8.27 -10.88 15.61
N ILE A 479 -7.09 -10.78 14.85
CA ILE A 479 -6.10 -11.86 14.50
C ILE A 479 -4.91 -11.90 15.47
N LEU A 480 -4.57 -13.04 16.02
CA LEU A 480 -3.37 -13.26 16.80
C LEU A 480 -2.13 -13.21 15.88
N GLY A 481 -1.17 -12.41 16.22
CA GLY A 481 0.09 -12.29 15.47
C GLY A 481 1.25 -11.92 16.37
N PRO A 482 2.49 -12.12 15.91
CA PRO A 482 3.67 -11.75 16.66
C PRO A 482 3.80 -10.23 16.74
N LEU A 483 4.20 -9.73 17.91
CA LEU A 483 4.54 -8.34 18.17
C LEU A 483 6.05 -8.21 18.38
N PRO A 484 6.70 -7.14 17.88
CA PRO A 484 8.13 -6.99 18.04
C PRO A 484 8.54 -6.86 19.52
N PHE A 485 9.73 -7.33 19.82
CA PHE A 485 10.35 -7.21 21.12
C PHE A 485 11.10 -5.87 21.22
N TYR A 486 10.71 -5.04 22.15
CA TYR A 486 11.31 -3.72 22.36
C TYR A 486 12.38 -3.69 23.47
N GLY A 487 12.75 -4.84 24.05
CA GLY A 487 13.80 -4.94 25.05
C GLY A 487 15.21 -4.77 24.49
N THR A 488 16.16 -4.49 25.38
CA THR A 488 17.58 -4.31 25.01
C THR A 488 18.40 -5.58 25.11
N THR A 489 17.92 -6.60 25.82
CA THR A 489 18.61 -7.87 26.03
C THR A 489 17.75 -9.02 25.55
N LEU A 490 18.23 -9.72 24.54
CA LEU A 490 17.55 -10.88 23.99
C LEU A 490 18.04 -12.16 24.67
N ALA A 491 17.12 -13.11 24.85
CA ALA A 491 17.47 -14.44 25.33
C ALA A 491 18.37 -15.16 24.32
N THR A 492 19.32 -15.90 24.82
CA THR A 492 20.34 -16.59 24.01
C THR A 492 19.88 -17.97 23.54
N THR A 493 18.97 -18.59 24.25
CA THR A 493 18.46 -19.92 23.90
C THR A 493 17.08 -19.85 23.22
N PRO A 494 16.74 -20.81 22.33
CA PRO A 494 15.43 -20.85 21.68
C PRO A 494 14.27 -20.92 22.68
N VAL A 495 14.41 -21.64 23.79
CA VAL A 495 13.37 -21.77 24.83
C VAL A 495 13.11 -20.42 25.50
N GLU A 496 14.18 -19.74 25.94
CA GLU A 496 14.03 -18.42 26.58
C GLU A 496 13.49 -17.37 25.60
N ARG A 497 13.77 -17.48 24.31
CA ARG A 497 13.19 -16.60 23.26
C ARG A 497 11.69 -16.82 23.12
N GLU A 498 11.24 -18.07 23.16
CA GLU A 498 9.79 -18.36 23.14
C GLU A 498 9.10 -17.78 24.37
N GLU A 499 9.71 -17.85 25.57
CA GLU A 499 9.20 -17.21 26.80
C GLU A 499 9.22 -15.67 26.72
N GLN A 500 10.10 -15.06 25.93
CA GLN A 500 10.15 -13.61 25.70
C GLN A 500 9.27 -13.17 24.52
N ALA A 501 8.82 -14.09 23.69
CA ALA A 501 7.99 -13.80 22.53
C ALA A 501 6.71 -13.08 22.91
N ARG A 502 6.33 -12.11 22.11
CA ARG A 502 5.11 -11.34 22.35
C ARG A 502 4.15 -11.59 21.20
N TYR A 503 2.93 -11.90 21.55
CA TYR A 503 1.82 -12.00 20.63
C TYR A 503 0.70 -11.06 21.07
N GLY A 504 -0.02 -10.54 20.15
CA GLY A 504 -1.13 -9.63 20.39
C GLY A 504 -2.15 -9.66 19.30
N TYR A 505 -3.09 -8.78 19.44
CA TYR A 505 -4.31 -8.77 18.66
C TYR A 505 -4.50 -7.43 17.95
N GLU A 506 -4.68 -7.41 16.60
CA GLU A 506 -4.90 -6.21 15.79
C GLU A 506 -6.07 -6.31 14.76
N SER A 507 -6.56 -5.20 14.09
CA SER A 507 -7.69 -5.11 13.14
C SER A 507 -7.48 -4.24 11.87
N GLY A 508 -7.73 -4.74 10.61
CA GLY A 508 -7.67 -3.97 9.33
C GLY A 508 -7.53 -4.81 8.08
N SER A 509 -7.52 -4.15 6.96
CA SER A 509 -7.43 -4.77 5.64
C SER A 509 -6.06 -5.38 5.34
N SER A 510 -4.97 -4.87 5.96
CA SER A 510 -3.62 -5.38 5.72
C SER A 510 -3.44 -6.81 6.19
N VAL A 511 -4.08 -7.19 7.29
CA VAL A 511 -4.00 -8.56 7.77
C VAL A 511 -4.92 -9.49 7.03
N GLY A 512 -6.10 -9.02 6.61
CA GLY A 512 -6.86 -9.76 5.59
C GLY A 512 -6.01 -10.03 4.36
N ALA A 513 -5.22 -9.06 3.91
CA ALA A 513 -4.28 -9.21 2.81
C ALA A 513 -3.12 -10.18 3.15
N ALA A 514 -2.56 -10.13 4.36
CA ALA A 514 -1.52 -11.06 4.81
C ALA A 514 -2.01 -12.51 4.86
N LEU A 515 -3.21 -12.73 5.41
CA LEU A 515 -3.86 -14.05 5.40
C LEU A 515 -4.09 -14.54 3.96
N ALA A 516 -4.61 -13.68 3.09
CA ALA A 516 -4.81 -14.01 1.68
C ALA A 516 -3.49 -14.28 0.95
N ALA A 517 -2.43 -13.51 1.22
CA ALA A 517 -1.10 -13.74 0.66
C ALA A 517 -0.53 -15.09 1.10
N GLY A 518 -0.71 -15.48 2.36
CA GLY A 518 -0.40 -16.81 2.84
C GLY A 518 -1.18 -17.91 2.10
N ALA A 519 -2.47 -17.73 1.87
CA ALA A 519 -3.29 -18.66 1.08
C ALA A 519 -2.83 -18.75 -0.38
N VAL A 520 -2.47 -17.62 -0.99
CA VAL A 520 -1.83 -17.56 -2.32
C VAL A 520 -0.53 -18.35 -2.32
N CYS A 521 0.30 -18.21 -1.26
CA CYS A 521 1.55 -18.94 -1.13
C CYS A 521 1.34 -20.47 -1.15
N LEU A 522 0.31 -20.98 -0.46
CA LEU A 522 -0.04 -22.41 -0.50
C LEU A 522 -0.48 -22.85 -1.91
N LEU A 523 -1.26 -22.02 -2.60
CA LEU A 523 -1.68 -22.31 -3.98
C LEU A 523 -0.50 -22.29 -4.94
N VAL A 524 0.46 -21.39 -4.74
CA VAL A 524 1.70 -21.29 -5.53
C VAL A 524 2.61 -22.49 -5.26
N GLU A 525 2.72 -22.98 -4.03
CA GLU A 525 3.40 -24.24 -3.74
C GLU A 525 2.79 -25.38 -4.57
N TRP A 526 1.46 -25.52 -4.55
CA TRP A 526 0.80 -26.56 -5.34
C TRP A 526 1.05 -26.40 -6.85
N GLY A 527 0.83 -25.20 -7.37
CA GLY A 527 0.87 -24.94 -8.83
C GLY A 527 2.29 -24.87 -9.35
N SER A 528 3.05 -23.85 -8.92
CA SER A 528 4.36 -23.54 -9.49
C SER A 528 5.47 -24.48 -8.97
N VAL A 529 5.51 -24.74 -7.64
CA VAL A 529 6.60 -25.54 -7.05
C VAL A 529 6.39 -27.03 -7.31
N ARG A 530 5.18 -27.56 -7.09
CA ARG A 530 4.89 -28.99 -7.34
C ARG A 530 4.52 -29.30 -8.80
N GLY A 531 4.53 -28.28 -9.66
CA GLY A 531 4.40 -28.44 -11.13
C GLY A 531 2.99 -28.75 -11.62
N ASN A 532 1.94 -28.52 -10.83
CA ASN A 532 0.56 -28.74 -11.26
C ASN A 532 0.05 -27.66 -12.22
N ASP A 533 0.55 -26.41 -12.09
CA ASP A 533 0.32 -25.30 -13.02
C ASP A 533 1.51 -24.32 -12.98
N ILE A 534 2.50 -24.56 -13.81
CA ILE A 534 3.71 -23.74 -13.92
C ILE A 534 3.50 -22.41 -14.66
N SER A 535 2.30 -22.20 -15.20
CA SER A 535 1.97 -20.99 -15.98
C SER A 535 1.36 -19.87 -15.13
N MET A 536 1.19 -20.10 -13.82
CA MET A 536 0.52 -19.18 -12.91
C MET A 536 1.21 -17.80 -12.83
N ASP A 537 0.40 -16.78 -12.87
CA ASP A 537 0.68 -15.37 -12.58
C ASP A 537 -0.38 -14.82 -11.62
N THR A 538 -0.31 -13.54 -11.27
CA THR A 538 -1.28 -12.91 -10.36
C THR A 538 -2.71 -13.04 -10.85
N VAL A 539 -2.95 -12.85 -12.16
CA VAL A 539 -4.31 -12.88 -12.75
C VAL A 539 -4.89 -14.29 -12.70
N THR A 540 -4.07 -15.29 -12.98
CA THR A 540 -4.47 -16.71 -12.91
C THR A 540 -4.84 -17.12 -11.50
N VAL A 541 -3.99 -16.80 -10.52
CA VAL A 541 -4.25 -17.08 -9.10
C VAL A 541 -5.51 -16.37 -8.61
N LYS A 542 -5.68 -15.09 -8.96
CA LYS A 542 -6.91 -14.33 -8.67
C LYS A 542 -8.16 -15.10 -9.14
N LYS A 543 -8.14 -15.63 -10.36
CA LYS A 543 -9.28 -16.39 -10.90
C LYS A 543 -9.51 -17.72 -10.18
N TYR A 544 -8.45 -18.37 -9.71
CA TYR A 544 -8.59 -19.55 -8.86
C TYR A 544 -9.26 -19.21 -7.54
N LEU A 545 -8.80 -18.15 -6.86
CA LEU A 545 -9.43 -17.70 -5.60
C LEU A 545 -10.89 -17.33 -5.80
N ILE A 546 -11.21 -16.54 -6.84
CA ILE A 546 -12.59 -16.18 -7.18
C ILE A 546 -13.45 -17.42 -7.45
N ARG A 547 -12.90 -18.44 -8.12
CA ARG A 547 -13.66 -19.68 -8.42
C ARG A 547 -13.99 -20.47 -7.17
N GLY A 548 -13.07 -20.54 -6.21
CA GLY A 548 -13.23 -21.28 -4.96
C GLY A 548 -13.92 -20.49 -3.85
N ALA A 549 -14.16 -19.19 -4.04
CA ALA A 549 -14.72 -18.31 -3.01
C ALA A 549 -16.09 -18.81 -2.49
N ASP A 550 -16.33 -18.68 -1.19
CA ASP A 550 -17.63 -18.90 -0.60
C ASP A 550 -18.55 -17.70 -0.86
N ARG A 551 -19.76 -17.97 -1.30
CA ARG A 551 -20.79 -16.99 -1.69
C ARG A 551 -22.13 -17.26 -1.01
N SER A 552 -22.12 -18.06 0.02
CA SER A 552 -23.34 -18.49 0.72
C SER A 552 -24.12 -17.26 1.22
N GLY A 553 -25.37 -17.13 0.75
CA GLY A 553 -26.29 -16.11 1.21
C GLY A 553 -26.03 -14.69 0.68
N MET A 554 -25.17 -14.48 -0.35
CA MET A 554 -24.86 -13.15 -0.88
C MET A 554 -25.02 -13.05 -2.40
N GLU A 555 -25.42 -11.87 -2.86
CA GLU A 555 -25.27 -11.50 -4.27
C GLU A 555 -23.83 -11.13 -4.55
N TYR A 556 -23.30 -11.56 -5.70
CA TYR A 556 -21.94 -11.25 -6.12
C TYR A 556 -21.83 -11.08 -7.65
N PRO A 557 -20.81 -10.30 -8.15
CA PRO A 557 -19.90 -9.50 -7.33
C PRO A 557 -20.61 -8.32 -6.67
N ASN A 558 -20.13 -7.88 -5.52
CA ASN A 558 -20.65 -6.71 -4.85
C ASN A 558 -19.53 -5.83 -4.27
N ARG A 559 -19.87 -4.62 -3.82
CA ARG A 559 -18.92 -3.61 -3.38
C ARG A 559 -18.19 -3.93 -2.07
N LEU A 560 -18.76 -4.82 -1.25
CA LEU A 560 -18.27 -5.16 0.08
C LEU A 560 -17.35 -6.38 0.05
N TRP A 561 -17.84 -7.46 -0.57
CA TRP A 561 -17.22 -8.78 -0.58
C TRP A 561 -16.43 -9.07 -1.87
N GLY A 562 -16.55 -8.22 -2.88
CA GLY A 562 -16.06 -8.54 -4.22
C GLY A 562 -16.76 -9.80 -4.77
N ASN A 563 -15.97 -10.83 -5.00
CA ASN A 563 -16.48 -12.11 -5.51
C ASN A 563 -16.76 -13.15 -4.42
N GLY A 564 -16.73 -12.77 -3.14
CA GLY A 564 -17.04 -13.64 -2.00
C GLY A 564 -15.91 -13.79 -1.00
N GLN A 565 -16.08 -14.65 -0.01
CA GLN A 565 -15.10 -14.94 1.04
C GLN A 565 -14.01 -15.88 0.53
N LEU A 566 -12.79 -15.65 0.96
CA LEU A 566 -11.65 -16.51 0.64
C LEU A 566 -11.86 -17.93 1.21
N ASN A 567 -11.89 -18.92 0.33
CA ASN A 567 -11.95 -20.32 0.69
C ASN A 567 -10.95 -21.13 -0.14
N LEU A 568 -9.78 -21.38 0.42
CA LEU A 568 -8.71 -22.10 -0.26
C LEU A 568 -9.07 -23.56 -0.55
N PHE A 569 -9.79 -24.23 0.36
CA PHE A 569 -10.24 -25.59 0.11
C PHE A 569 -11.25 -25.65 -1.05
N GLY A 570 -12.13 -24.66 -1.16
CA GLY A 570 -13.06 -24.49 -2.28
C GLY A 570 -12.35 -24.33 -3.63
N VAL A 571 -11.15 -23.71 -3.67
CA VAL A 571 -10.32 -23.66 -4.88
C VAL A 571 -9.97 -25.08 -5.35
N PHE A 572 -9.44 -25.91 -4.46
CA PHE A 572 -9.05 -27.29 -4.82
C PHE A 572 -10.25 -28.18 -5.14
N ASP A 573 -11.38 -27.96 -4.47
CA ASP A 573 -12.62 -28.69 -4.78
C ASP A 573 -13.14 -28.32 -6.17
N ALA A 574 -13.07 -27.06 -6.56
CA ALA A 574 -13.46 -26.59 -7.89
C ALA A 574 -12.53 -27.07 -9.02
N LEU A 575 -11.29 -27.48 -8.70
CA LEU A 575 -10.31 -28.02 -9.66
C LEU A 575 -10.42 -29.54 -9.84
N ARG A 576 -11.19 -30.24 -9.01
CA ARG A 576 -11.40 -31.69 -9.17
C ARG A 576 -12.16 -31.98 -10.47
N PRO A 577 -11.79 -33.02 -11.21
CA PRO A 577 -12.63 -33.52 -12.29
C PRO A 577 -13.99 -33.93 -11.75
N LYS A 578 -15.05 -33.42 -12.33
CA LYS A 578 -16.43 -33.86 -11.99
C LYS A 578 -16.75 -35.17 -12.65
#